data_b9488f2b6b0560f7d10ee85708a8b72e
#
_entry.id   b9488f2b6b0560f7d10ee85708a8b72e
#
_cell.length_a   1.000
_cell.length_b   1.000
_cell.length_c   1.000
_cell.angle_alpha   90.00
_cell.angle_beta   90.00
_cell.angle_gamma   90.00
#
_symmetry.space_group_name_H-M   'P 1'
#
loop_
_entity.id
_entity.type
_entity.pdbx_description
1 polymer ?
#
loop_
_entity_poly.entity_id
_entity_poly.type
_entity_poly.pdbx_seq_one_letter_code
_entity_poly.pdbx_strand_id
1 'polypeptide(L)'
;IGAGCFDTGLKIYHYGSIIVNPKSRIGKNCTIHGNCCIGSKGGIPDDSPVIGDNVDIGQNAQILGGITVADGVRIGAGAIVTKSILIPDVTVVGIPAKVIEK
;
A
#
# COMPACT_ATOMS: atom_id res chain seq x y z
N ILE A 1 1.83 -1.38 13.51
CA ILE A 1 0.59 -1.27 12.72
C ILE A 1 -0.45 -0.56 13.58
N GLY A 2 -1.05 0.49 13.04
CA GLY A 2 -2.10 1.22 13.74
C GLY A 2 -3.40 0.43 13.80
N ALA A 3 -4.07 0.47 14.95
CA ALA A 3 -5.38 -0.17 15.10
C ALA A 3 -6.41 0.53 14.21
N GLY A 4 -7.26 -0.25 13.56
CA GLY A 4 -8.36 0.28 12.76
C GLY A 4 -8.02 0.71 11.35
N CYS A 5 -6.75 0.57 10.92
CA CYS A 5 -6.36 0.90 9.54
C CYS A 5 -6.79 -0.19 8.55
N PHE A 6 -6.74 -1.43 8.97
CA PHE A 6 -7.01 -2.60 8.13
C PHE A 6 -8.40 -3.14 8.35
N ASP A 7 -9.06 -3.53 7.29
CA ASP A 7 -10.27 -4.32 7.35
C ASP A 7 -9.90 -5.79 7.57
N THR A 8 -10.86 -6.70 7.50
CA THR A 8 -10.64 -8.11 7.81
C THR A 8 -9.70 -8.79 6.82
N GLY A 9 -9.02 -9.85 7.26
CA GLY A 9 -8.24 -10.72 6.38
C GLY A 9 -6.83 -10.27 6.10
N LEU A 10 -6.27 -9.37 6.91
CA LEU A 10 -4.87 -8.97 6.77
C LEU A 10 -3.94 -10.17 6.91
N LYS A 11 -2.99 -10.31 5.98
CA LYS A 11 -1.94 -11.33 6.03
C LYS A 11 -0.57 -10.67 5.99
N ILE A 12 0.32 -11.10 6.86
CA ILE A 12 1.69 -10.60 6.94
C ILE A 12 2.63 -11.78 6.80
N TYR A 13 3.47 -11.79 5.75
CA TYR A 13 4.28 -12.96 5.41
C TYR A 13 5.71 -12.93 5.93
N HIS A 14 6.30 -11.77 6.14
CA HIS A 14 7.70 -11.68 6.55
C HIS A 14 7.85 -10.81 7.79
N TYR A 15 8.93 -11.06 8.51
CA TYR A 15 9.28 -10.20 9.64
C TYR A 15 9.87 -8.89 9.13
N GLY A 16 9.87 -7.90 9.97
CA GLY A 16 10.43 -6.60 9.68
C GLY A 16 9.48 -5.49 10.08
N SER A 17 9.92 -4.26 9.90
CA SER A 17 9.12 -3.11 10.25
C SER A 17 7.98 -2.92 9.26
N ILE A 18 6.77 -2.70 9.78
CA ILE A 18 5.63 -2.31 8.99
C ILE A 18 5.09 -1.04 9.62
N ILE A 19 5.23 0.06 8.91
CA ILE A 19 4.82 1.37 9.39
C ILE A 19 3.59 1.80 8.62
N VAL A 20 2.50 2.05 9.36
CA VAL A 20 1.23 2.45 8.76
C VAL A 20 0.74 3.72 9.44
N ASN A 21 0.52 4.77 8.66
CA ASN A 21 -0.05 6.01 9.18
C ASN A 21 -1.46 5.71 9.74
N PRO A 22 -1.77 6.14 10.97
CA PRO A 22 -3.06 5.82 11.59
C PRO A 22 -4.29 6.30 10.83
N LYS A 23 -4.14 7.27 9.94
CA LYS A 23 -5.25 7.79 9.13
C LYS A 23 -5.42 7.03 7.82
N SER A 24 -4.52 6.11 7.49
CA SER A 24 -4.64 5.27 6.30
C SER A 24 -5.84 4.33 6.42
N ARG A 25 -6.41 3.98 5.27
CA ARG A 25 -7.50 3.00 5.19
C ARG A 25 -7.11 1.92 4.22
N ILE A 26 -7.12 0.70 4.70
CA ILE A 26 -6.75 -0.47 3.89
C ILE A 26 -7.94 -1.44 3.89
N GLY A 27 -8.33 -1.87 2.72
CA GLY A 27 -9.49 -2.74 2.55
C GLY A 27 -9.25 -4.16 3.02
N LYS A 28 -10.14 -5.06 2.61
CA LYS A 28 -10.14 -6.46 3.04
C LYS A 28 -9.06 -7.26 2.35
N ASN A 29 -8.58 -8.30 3.04
CA ASN A 29 -7.67 -9.30 2.48
C ASN A 29 -6.37 -8.70 1.93
N CYS A 30 -5.88 -7.63 2.53
CA CYS A 30 -4.58 -7.08 2.18
C CYS A 30 -3.48 -8.05 2.57
N THR A 31 -2.49 -8.20 1.70
CA THR A 31 -1.30 -9.00 1.98
C THR A 31 -0.10 -8.08 2.05
N ILE A 32 0.66 -8.14 3.13
CA ILE A 32 1.86 -7.34 3.32
C ILE A 32 3.05 -8.28 3.51
N HIS A 33 4.10 -8.05 2.74
CA HIS A 33 5.42 -8.64 2.98
C HIS A 33 6.24 -7.63 3.80
N GLY A 34 7.22 -8.04 4.56
CA GLY A 34 7.87 -7.18 5.57
C GLY A 34 8.52 -5.88 5.07
N ASN A 35 8.83 -5.00 6.00
CA ASN A 35 9.53 -3.73 5.78
C ASN A 35 8.79 -2.76 4.86
N CYS A 36 7.47 -2.72 4.96
CA CYS A 36 6.64 -1.81 4.17
C CYS A 36 6.33 -0.52 4.94
N CYS A 37 6.11 0.56 4.20
CA CYS A 37 5.67 1.82 4.75
C CYS A 37 4.42 2.32 4.02
N ILE A 38 3.37 2.60 4.76
CA ILE A 38 2.14 3.19 4.23
C ILE A 38 1.95 4.49 5.00
N GLY A 39 2.21 5.62 4.36
CA GLY A 39 2.24 6.87 5.10
C GLY A 39 2.00 8.09 4.25
N SER A 40 2.12 9.25 4.89
CA SER A 40 2.02 10.53 4.21
C SER A 40 3.35 10.92 3.59
N LYS A 41 3.30 11.84 2.63
CA LYS A 41 4.51 12.48 2.12
C LYS A 41 5.04 13.54 3.07
N GLY A 42 4.26 13.89 4.08
CA GLY A 42 4.59 14.93 5.04
C GLY A 42 4.02 16.29 4.64
N GLY A 43 3.80 17.14 5.60
CA GLY A 43 3.43 18.54 5.39
C GLY A 43 1.94 18.82 5.20
N ILE A 44 1.11 17.84 4.90
CA ILE A 44 -0.33 18.04 4.71
C ILE A 44 -1.08 17.14 5.70
N PRO A 45 -1.94 17.71 6.56
CA PRO A 45 -2.80 16.88 7.40
C PRO A 45 -3.68 15.99 6.53
N ASP A 46 -3.92 14.76 6.97
CA ASP A 46 -4.77 13.78 6.29
C ASP A 46 -4.24 13.31 4.92
N ASP A 47 -2.96 13.52 4.64
CA ASP A 47 -2.31 13.05 3.43
C ASP A 47 -1.93 11.57 3.58
N SER A 48 -2.96 10.71 3.67
CA SER A 48 -2.77 9.28 3.95
C SER A 48 -3.42 8.43 2.86
N PRO A 49 -2.80 7.28 2.51
CA PRO A 49 -3.32 6.42 1.46
C PRO A 49 -4.67 5.78 1.79
N VAL A 50 -5.45 5.54 0.74
CA VAL A 50 -6.64 4.70 0.76
C VAL A 50 -6.38 3.52 -0.17
N ILE A 51 -6.35 2.32 0.37
CA ILE A 51 -5.98 1.12 -0.35
C ILE A 51 -7.20 0.20 -0.42
N GLY A 52 -7.51 -0.30 -1.60
CA GLY A 52 -8.66 -1.14 -1.83
C GLY A 52 -8.53 -2.55 -1.27
N ASP A 53 -9.41 -3.45 -1.71
CA ASP A 53 -9.45 -4.83 -1.26
C ASP A 53 -8.49 -5.69 -2.06
N ASN A 54 -7.98 -6.77 -1.45
CA ASN A 54 -7.15 -7.77 -2.12
C ASN A 54 -5.85 -7.21 -2.71
N VAL A 55 -5.31 -6.16 -2.11
CA VAL A 55 -4.05 -5.56 -2.55
C VAL A 55 -2.89 -6.36 -1.95
N ASP A 56 -1.88 -6.64 -2.78
CA ASP A 56 -0.67 -7.32 -2.36
C ASP A 56 0.48 -6.32 -2.37
N ILE A 57 1.09 -6.10 -1.20
CA ILE A 57 2.18 -5.13 -1.02
C ILE A 57 3.48 -5.88 -0.82
N GLY A 58 4.36 -5.80 -1.81
CA GLY A 58 5.64 -6.51 -1.80
C GLY A 58 6.60 -6.02 -0.73
N GLN A 59 7.62 -6.83 -0.46
CA GLN A 59 8.62 -6.51 0.57
C GLN A 59 9.34 -5.21 0.23
N ASN A 60 9.55 -4.37 1.24
CA ASN A 60 10.20 -3.06 1.13
C ASN A 60 9.44 -2.05 0.27
N ALA A 61 8.19 -2.31 -0.10
CA ALA A 61 7.40 -1.35 -0.85
C ALA A 61 6.95 -0.20 0.04
N GLN A 62 6.78 0.96 -0.58
CA GLN A 62 6.28 2.15 0.12
C GLN A 62 5.11 2.73 -0.65
N ILE A 63 4.07 3.13 0.09
CA ILE A 63 2.89 3.79 -0.46
C ILE A 63 2.75 5.10 0.29
N LEU A 64 2.97 6.19 -0.41
CA LEU A 64 3.13 7.50 0.22
C LEU A 64 2.18 8.54 -0.37
N GLY A 65 1.54 9.28 0.52
CA GLY A 65 0.69 10.42 0.18
C GLY A 65 -0.79 10.08 0.16
N GLY A 66 -1.61 11.08 -0.06
CA GLY A 66 -3.08 10.95 -0.10
C GLY A 66 -3.55 10.34 -1.41
N ILE A 67 -3.07 9.16 -1.74
CA ILE A 67 -3.35 8.45 -2.99
C ILE A 67 -4.35 7.32 -2.76
N THR A 68 -4.94 6.87 -3.86
CA THR A 68 -5.87 5.73 -3.87
C THR A 68 -5.26 4.59 -4.66
N VAL A 69 -5.30 3.40 -4.10
CA VAL A 69 -4.88 2.16 -4.76
C VAL A 69 -6.11 1.30 -5.00
N ALA A 70 -6.38 0.96 -6.24
CA ALA A 70 -7.56 0.17 -6.62
C ALA A 70 -7.48 -1.26 -6.10
N ASP A 71 -8.62 -1.96 -6.12
CA ASP A 71 -8.69 -3.35 -5.67
C ASP A 71 -7.80 -4.27 -6.50
N GLY A 72 -7.24 -5.27 -5.86
CA GLY A 72 -6.49 -6.32 -6.55
C GLY A 72 -5.12 -5.91 -7.09
N VAL A 73 -4.66 -4.69 -6.82
CA VAL A 73 -3.36 -4.22 -7.29
C VAL A 73 -2.25 -4.99 -6.60
N ARG A 74 -1.24 -5.38 -7.38
CA ARG A 74 -0.02 -6.00 -6.84
C ARG A 74 1.12 -4.99 -6.93
N ILE A 75 1.73 -4.69 -5.79
CA ILE A 75 2.84 -3.76 -5.69
C ILE A 75 4.12 -4.55 -5.52
N GLY A 76 5.03 -4.46 -6.50
CA GLY A 76 6.26 -5.23 -6.49
C GLY A 76 7.20 -4.85 -5.36
N ALA A 77 8.11 -5.76 -5.03
CA ALA A 77 9.09 -5.54 -3.96
C ALA A 77 9.92 -4.28 -4.27
N GLY A 78 10.11 -3.46 -3.26
CA GLY A 78 10.90 -2.24 -3.38
C GLY A 78 10.27 -1.10 -4.15
N ALA A 79 9.03 -1.26 -4.65
CA ALA A 79 8.36 -0.20 -5.39
C ALA A 79 7.96 0.96 -4.46
N ILE A 80 8.01 2.17 -4.99
CA ILE A 80 7.58 3.36 -4.26
C ILE A 80 6.42 4.00 -5.00
N VAL A 81 5.22 3.89 -4.42
CA VAL A 81 3.98 4.37 -5.01
C VAL A 81 3.71 5.78 -4.49
N THR A 82 3.76 6.76 -5.38
CA THR A 82 3.55 8.16 -5.04
C THR A 82 2.38 8.80 -5.78
N LYS A 83 1.73 8.04 -6.68
CA LYS A 83 0.56 8.49 -7.44
C LYS A 83 -0.53 7.43 -7.36
N SER A 84 -1.78 7.85 -7.44
CA SER A 84 -2.92 6.94 -7.39
C SER A 84 -2.87 5.90 -8.51
N ILE A 85 -3.28 4.69 -8.17
CA ILE A 85 -3.40 3.56 -9.10
C ILE A 85 -4.90 3.24 -9.16
N LEU A 86 -5.57 3.70 -10.22
CA LEU A 86 -7.03 3.62 -10.29
C LEU A 86 -7.54 2.46 -11.13
N ILE A 87 -6.63 1.69 -11.74
CA ILE A 87 -6.97 0.52 -12.56
C ILE A 87 -6.85 -0.72 -11.68
N PRO A 88 -7.92 -1.50 -11.46
CA PRO A 88 -7.83 -2.69 -10.62
C PRO A 88 -7.03 -3.80 -11.28
N ASP A 89 -6.54 -4.70 -10.45
CA ASP A 89 -5.86 -5.95 -10.84
C ASP A 89 -4.61 -5.76 -11.69
N VAL A 90 -3.96 -4.59 -11.60
CA VAL A 90 -2.69 -4.35 -12.28
C VAL A 90 -1.51 -4.64 -11.36
N THR A 91 -0.33 -4.79 -11.95
CA THR A 91 0.93 -4.91 -11.22
C THR A 91 1.75 -3.65 -11.46
N VAL A 92 2.29 -3.08 -10.41
CA VAL A 92 3.15 -1.88 -10.48
C VAL A 92 4.51 -2.19 -9.87
N VAL A 93 5.56 -1.65 -10.46
CA VAL A 93 6.93 -1.83 -9.99
C VAL A 93 7.73 -0.55 -10.18
N GLY A 94 8.83 -0.45 -9.47
CA GLY A 94 9.84 0.59 -9.68
C GLY A 94 9.69 1.80 -8.77
N ILE A 95 10.56 2.76 -9.01
CA ILE A 95 10.64 4.03 -8.27
C ILE A 95 10.69 5.15 -9.29
N PRO A 96 9.62 5.95 -9.49
CA PRO A 96 8.27 5.73 -8.97
C PRO A 96 7.59 4.52 -9.59
N ALA A 97 6.66 3.91 -8.86
CA ALA A 97 5.97 2.72 -9.33
C ALA A 97 5.14 3.00 -10.58
N LYS A 98 5.23 2.11 -11.55
CA LYS A 98 4.48 2.20 -12.81
C LYS A 98 3.83 0.86 -13.13
N VAL A 99 2.70 0.93 -13.81
CA VAL A 99 1.97 -0.26 -14.24
C VAL A 99 2.77 -1.01 -15.29
N ILE A 100 2.98 -2.30 -15.07
CA ILE A 100 3.67 -3.16 -16.03
C ILE A 100 2.76 -4.24 -16.60
N GLU A 101 1.63 -4.54 -15.94
CA GLU A 101 0.79 -5.65 -16.31
C GLU A 101 -0.61 -5.47 -15.73
N LYS A 102 -1.57 -5.90 -16.46
CA LYS A 102 -2.96 -5.94 -15.97
C LYS A 102 -3.30 -7.30 -15.36
#